data_0e51757e2d764be558222949789e3ed4
#
_entry.id   0e51757e2d764be558222949789e3ed4
#
_cell.length_a   1.000
_cell.length_b   1.000
_cell.length_c   1.000
_cell.angle_alpha   90.00
_cell.angle_beta   90.00
_cell.angle_gamma   90.00
#
_symmetry.space_group_name_H-M   'P 1'
#
loop_
_entity.id
_entity.type
_entity.pdbx_description
1 polymer ?
#
loop_
_entity_poly.entity_id
_entity_poly.type
_entity_poly.pdbx_seq_one_letter_code
_entity_poly.pdbx_strand_id
1 'polypeptide(L)'
;MRILLTNRSLDQRAGSELYLYELATRLLARGHSPVAFSPRLGRVAAALREATIPVVDDLGAIGEPPDLIHGQHHMAAMTALLHFPGVPALYVCHGWQPWEEIPPRFPRILRYVAVDYTVRERLVSEEGIPPERVEVVLNFVDLDRFRSRPPLPAKPRRALVFSNQASERTFLPVVREACERLGIALDVAGVASGGPVERPEELLPGYDLVFAKARAALEAMAVGAAVVLCDQAGAGPLVTTGELDRLRPLNFGIRTLRNPLTADYLASQIERYDPADAAEVSRRLRALAGIEAAVDRMTGLYEEVLAEHRENGNPPAGEESRAAAAYLRWLSQYVAEREGLSEENAHLWQEVQTLQSTATWRLRERLLRVPPLRWAYRWVRGVGR
;
A
#
# COMPACT_ATOMS: atom_id res chain seq x y z
N MET A 1 4.41 18.66 -20.22
CA MET A 1 5.62 18.13 -19.58
C MET A 1 5.76 16.66 -19.92
N ARG A 2 6.98 16.22 -20.21
CA ARG A 2 7.34 14.79 -20.28
C ARG A 2 7.77 14.33 -18.89
N ILE A 3 7.04 13.38 -18.30
CA ILE A 3 7.22 12.97 -16.90
C ILE A 3 7.57 11.50 -16.86
N LEU A 4 8.74 11.15 -16.32
CA LEU A 4 9.13 9.77 -16.10
C LEU A 4 8.66 9.32 -14.72
N LEU A 5 7.71 8.38 -14.68
CA LEU A 5 7.23 7.78 -13.44
C LEU A 5 7.96 6.44 -13.21
N THR A 6 8.61 6.29 -12.07
CA THR A 6 9.35 5.07 -11.77
C THR A 6 8.61 4.19 -10.77
N ASN A 7 8.74 2.88 -10.89
CA ASN A 7 8.28 1.92 -9.88
C ASN A 7 9.17 0.67 -9.90
N ARG A 8 9.32 -0.01 -8.78
CA ARG A 8 10.09 -1.25 -8.66
C ARG A 8 9.48 -2.39 -9.49
N SER A 9 8.18 -2.41 -9.58
CA SER A 9 7.42 -3.45 -10.28
C SER A 9 6.13 -2.87 -10.86
N LEU A 10 5.78 -3.25 -12.06
CA LEU A 10 4.48 -3.03 -12.69
C LEU A 10 3.82 -4.37 -13.04
N ASP A 11 4.14 -5.40 -12.25
CA ASP A 11 3.69 -6.77 -12.47
C ASP A 11 2.28 -7.02 -11.90
N GLN A 12 2.05 -6.64 -10.64
CA GLN A 12 0.80 -6.92 -9.93
C GLN A 12 0.05 -5.63 -9.59
N ARG A 13 -1.24 -5.76 -9.28
CA ARG A 13 -2.11 -4.65 -8.86
C ARG A 13 -1.97 -4.40 -7.36
N ALA A 14 -0.85 -3.82 -6.94
CA ALA A 14 -0.64 -3.35 -5.57
C ALA A 14 -0.82 -1.82 -5.46
N GLY A 15 -0.68 -1.27 -4.27
CA GLY A 15 -1.04 0.12 -3.99
C GLY A 15 -0.26 1.15 -4.81
N SER A 16 1.06 1.04 -4.85
CA SER A 16 1.95 1.97 -5.57
C SER A 16 1.84 1.83 -7.09
N GLU A 17 1.63 0.61 -7.60
CA GLU A 17 1.45 0.34 -9.02
C GLU A 17 0.12 0.93 -9.53
N LEU A 18 -0.96 0.76 -8.76
CA LEU A 18 -2.27 1.36 -9.08
C LEU A 18 -2.24 2.88 -8.96
N TYR A 19 -1.53 3.42 -7.96
CA TYR A 19 -1.31 4.86 -7.84
C TYR A 19 -0.63 5.41 -9.10
N LEU A 20 0.45 4.75 -9.56
CA LEU A 20 1.16 5.16 -10.77
C LEU A 20 0.24 5.10 -12.00
N TYR A 21 -0.51 4.01 -12.17
CA TYR A 21 -1.45 3.85 -13.27
C TYR A 21 -2.49 4.98 -13.31
N GLU A 22 -3.15 5.24 -12.20
CA GLU A 22 -4.19 6.26 -12.09
C GLU A 22 -3.62 7.67 -12.30
N LEU A 23 -2.47 7.98 -11.70
CA LEU A 23 -1.79 9.26 -11.89
C LEU A 23 -1.38 9.44 -13.35
N ALA A 24 -0.74 8.45 -13.98
CA ALA A 24 -0.26 8.53 -15.35
C ALA A 24 -1.41 8.73 -16.34
N THR A 25 -2.53 8.02 -16.17
CA THR A 25 -3.72 8.18 -17.02
C THR A 25 -4.33 9.57 -16.90
N ARG A 26 -4.39 10.15 -15.70
CA ARG A 26 -4.90 11.53 -15.52
C ARG A 26 -3.92 12.58 -16.03
N LEU A 27 -2.62 12.37 -15.89
CA LEU A 27 -1.61 13.26 -16.50
C LEU A 27 -1.72 13.26 -18.04
N LEU A 28 -1.89 12.09 -18.64
CA LEU A 28 -2.10 11.98 -20.10
C LEU A 28 -3.37 12.73 -20.53
N ALA A 29 -4.49 12.54 -19.82
CA ALA A 29 -5.75 13.23 -20.11
C ALA A 29 -5.64 14.77 -19.99
N ARG A 30 -4.67 15.27 -19.22
CA ARG A 30 -4.37 16.70 -19.06
C ARG A 30 -3.33 17.22 -20.06
N GLY A 31 -2.94 16.43 -21.05
CA GLY A 31 -2.02 16.84 -22.11
C GLY A 31 -0.54 16.76 -21.73
N HIS A 32 -0.20 16.08 -20.62
CA HIS A 32 1.18 15.72 -20.32
C HIS A 32 1.59 14.44 -21.05
N SER A 33 2.90 14.16 -21.11
CA SER A 33 3.46 12.99 -21.76
C SER A 33 4.11 12.07 -20.70
N PRO A 34 3.32 11.29 -19.94
CA PRO A 34 3.87 10.35 -18.98
C PRO A 34 4.55 9.17 -19.66
N VAL A 35 5.68 8.73 -19.11
CA VAL A 35 6.39 7.49 -19.47
C VAL A 35 6.59 6.72 -18.17
N ALA A 36 6.28 5.44 -18.14
CA ALA A 36 6.51 4.59 -16.98
C ALA A 36 7.78 3.75 -17.14
N PHE A 37 8.59 3.69 -16.09
CA PHE A 37 9.77 2.82 -16.00
C PHE A 37 9.64 1.84 -14.85
N SER A 38 9.89 0.57 -15.15
CA SER A 38 10.04 -0.46 -14.12
C SER A 38 10.89 -1.62 -14.65
N PRO A 39 11.83 -2.16 -13.85
CA PRO A 39 12.61 -3.35 -14.24
C PRO A 39 11.77 -4.63 -14.28
N ARG A 40 10.52 -4.61 -13.81
CA ARG A 40 9.62 -5.77 -13.80
C ARG A 40 8.26 -5.38 -14.36
N LEU A 41 7.99 -5.84 -15.57
CA LEU A 41 6.75 -5.57 -16.29
C LEU A 41 5.77 -6.74 -16.17
N GLY A 42 4.46 -6.41 -16.13
CA GLY A 42 3.39 -7.39 -16.10
C GLY A 42 2.02 -6.74 -16.31
N ARG A 43 1.03 -7.06 -15.49
CA ARG A 43 -0.37 -6.67 -15.71
C ARG A 43 -0.59 -5.16 -15.71
N VAL A 44 0.04 -4.43 -14.80
CA VAL A 44 -0.10 -2.96 -14.74
C VAL A 44 0.61 -2.30 -15.91
N ALA A 45 1.77 -2.83 -16.32
CA ALA A 45 2.45 -2.37 -17.54
C ALA A 45 1.59 -2.57 -18.80
N ALA A 46 0.89 -3.71 -18.91
CA ALA A 46 -0.04 -3.97 -20.01
C ALA A 46 -1.19 -2.95 -20.00
N ALA A 47 -1.81 -2.70 -18.85
CA ALA A 47 -2.88 -1.72 -18.71
C ALA A 47 -2.45 -0.29 -19.05
N LEU A 48 -1.22 0.11 -18.68
CA LEU A 48 -0.65 1.41 -19.08
C LEU A 48 -0.50 1.51 -20.61
N ARG A 49 -0.01 0.44 -21.27
CA ARG A 49 0.12 0.40 -22.73
C ARG A 49 -1.24 0.45 -23.44
N GLU A 50 -2.24 -0.24 -22.89
CA GLU A 50 -3.63 -0.14 -23.36
C GLU A 50 -4.18 1.28 -23.25
N ALA A 51 -3.79 2.02 -22.20
CA ALA A 51 -4.07 3.44 -22.03
C ALA A 51 -3.16 4.37 -22.86
N THR A 52 -2.39 3.82 -23.82
CA THR A 52 -1.46 4.56 -24.71
C THR A 52 -0.30 5.25 -23.98
N ILE A 53 0.06 4.81 -22.79
CA ILE A 53 1.20 5.30 -22.02
C ILE A 53 2.40 4.41 -22.31
N PRO A 54 3.54 4.96 -22.77
CA PRO A 54 4.76 4.20 -22.97
C PRO A 54 5.28 3.59 -21.66
N VAL A 55 5.66 2.31 -21.71
CA VAL A 55 6.24 1.59 -20.58
C VAL A 55 7.52 0.91 -21.01
N VAL A 56 8.61 1.19 -20.32
CA VAL A 56 9.94 0.64 -20.60
C VAL A 56 10.52 -0.07 -19.37
N ASP A 57 11.34 -1.08 -19.60
CA ASP A 57 12.20 -1.75 -18.61
C ASP A 57 13.68 -1.43 -18.78
N ASP A 58 14.00 -0.76 -19.90
CA ASP A 58 15.31 -0.17 -20.20
C ASP A 58 15.14 1.32 -20.51
N LEU A 59 15.79 2.17 -19.71
CA LEU A 59 15.77 3.61 -19.90
C LEU A 59 16.44 4.06 -21.19
N GLY A 60 17.35 3.26 -21.77
CA GLY A 60 17.98 3.50 -23.05
C GLY A 60 16.97 3.49 -24.23
N ALA A 61 15.79 2.95 -24.04
CA ALA A 61 14.70 3.00 -25.02
C ALA A 61 13.99 4.38 -25.10
N ILE A 62 14.27 5.29 -24.16
CA ILE A 62 13.70 6.64 -24.12
C ILE A 62 14.55 7.56 -24.98
N GLY A 63 14.07 7.95 -26.15
CA GLY A 63 14.83 8.73 -27.14
C GLY A 63 15.11 10.17 -26.72
N GLU A 64 14.24 10.78 -25.92
CA GLU A 64 14.43 12.15 -25.41
C GLU A 64 14.28 12.19 -23.89
N PRO A 65 15.17 12.89 -23.18
CA PRO A 65 15.10 12.99 -21.73
C PRO A 65 13.75 13.52 -21.22
N PRO A 66 13.26 13.06 -20.07
CA PRO A 66 12.09 13.65 -19.43
C PRO A 66 12.38 15.06 -18.92
N ASP A 67 11.35 15.89 -18.77
CA ASP A 67 11.47 17.19 -18.09
C ASP A 67 11.65 17.00 -16.57
N LEU A 68 11.03 15.92 -16.03
CA LEU A 68 10.98 15.65 -14.60
C LEU A 68 10.91 14.13 -14.34
N ILE A 69 11.54 13.69 -13.25
CA ILE A 69 11.42 12.33 -12.72
C ILE A 69 10.48 12.36 -11.51
N HIS A 70 9.35 11.62 -11.61
CA HIS A 70 8.50 11.25 -10.49
C HIS A 70 8.97 9.90 -9.93
N GLY A 71 9.86 9.96 -8.96
CA GLY A 71 10.48 8.78 -8.36
C GLY A 71 9.57 8.08 -7.37
N GLN A 72 9.44 6.77 -7.51
CA GLN A 72 8.88 5.87 -6.50
C GLN A 72 9.83 4.69 -6.35
N HIS A 73 9.97 4.16 -5.13
CA HIS A 73 10.89 3.07 -4.79
C HIS A 73 12.35 3.41 -5.17
N HIS A 74 13.17 3.51 -4.17
CA HIS A 74 14.51 4.13 -4.28
C HIS A 74 15.40 3.58 -5.40
N MET A 75 15.39 2.26 -5.65
CA MET A 75 16.25 1.69 -6.70
C MET A 75 15.83 2.17 -8.10
N ALA A 76 14.54 2.12 -8.42
CA ALA A 76 14.04 2.56 -9.71
C ALA A 76 14.23 4.08 -9.90
N ALA A 77 14.00 4.86 -8.84
CA ALA A 77 14.22 6.31 -8.86
C ALA A 77 15.70 6.65 -9.05
N MET A 78 16.62 5.98 -8.33
CA MET A 78 18.06 6.19 -8.49
C MET A 78 18.57 5.76 -9.86
N THR A 79 18.05 4.67 -10.40
CA THR A 79 18.38 4.25 -11.77
C THR A 79 18.03 5.36 -12.77
N ALA A 80 16.82 5.93 -12.67
CA ALA A 80 16.40 7.04 -13.54
C ALA A 80 17.24 8.31 -13.34
N LEU A 81 17.52 8.69 -12.09
CA LEU A 81 18.35 9.86 -11.76
C LEU A 81 19.76 9.74 -12.33
N LEU A 82 20.37 8.56 -12.25
CA LEU A 82 21.73 8.34 -12.77
C LEU A 82 21.74 8.23 -14.30
N HIS A 83 20.67 7.69 -14.91
CA HIS A 83 20.58 7.58 -16.37
C HIS A 83 20.34 8.93 -17.06
N PHE A 84 19.56 9.83 -16.44
CA PHE A 84 19.25 11.16 -16.98
C PHE A 84 19.94 12.27 -16.15
N PRO A 85 21.22 12.58 -16.41
CA PRO A 85 21.93 13.66 -15.70
C PRO A 85 21.23 15.01 -15.97
N GLY A 86 21.17 15.85 -14.92
CA GLY A 86 20.59 17.19 -15.01
C GLY A 86 19.04 17.23 -14.95
N VAL A 87 18.33 16.12 -15.00
CA VAL A 87 16.87 16.11 -14.87
C VAL A 87 16.47 16.18 -13.39
N PRO A 88 15.65 17.17 -12.96
CA PRO A 88 15.19 17.27 -11.58
C PRO A 88 14.14 16.21 -11.24
N ALA A 89 13.95 15.98 -9.95
CA ALA A 89 13.03 14.97 -9.48
C ALA A 89 12.25 15.41 -8.24
N LEU A 90 11.09 14.81 -8.07
CA LEU A 90 10.48 14.61 -6.76
C LEU A 90 10.42 13.10 -6.43
N TYR A 91 10.32 12.74 -5.16
CA TYR A 91 10.24 11.37 -4.69
C TYR A 91 8.98 11.16 -3.87
N VAL A 92 8.15 10.18 -4.25
CA VAL A 92 6.92 9.82 -3.54
C VAL A 92 7.14 8.58 -2.70
N CYS A 93 6.82 8.67 -1.42
CA CYS A 93 6.92 7.59 -0.44
C CYS A 93 5.51 7.11 -0.07
N HIS A 94 5.23 5.82 -0.30
CA HIS A 94 3.91 5.22 -0.09
C HIS A 94 3.76 4.48 1.23
N GLY A 95 4.86 4.21 1.94
CA GLY A 95 4.82 3.39 3.13
C GLY A 95 5.84 3.73 4.19
N TRP A 96 5.51 3.35 5.41
CA TRP A 96 6.40 3.54 6.55
C TRP A 96 7.37 2.36 6.75
N GLN A 97 6.94 1.13 6.50
CA GLN A 97 7.74 -0.06 6.81
C GLN A 97 8.57 -0.63 5.65
N PRO A 98 8.10 -0.63 4.39
CA PRO A 98 8.85 -1.28 3.33
C PRO A 98 10.19 -0.61 3.06
N TRP A 99 11.26 -1.41 2.91
CA TRP A 99 12.60 -0.90 2.66
C TRP A 99 12.73 -0.19 1.31
N GLU A 100 11.97 -0.63 0.32
CA GLU A 100 11.93 0.00 -1.00
C GLU A 100 11.42 1.44 -0.98
N GLU A 101 10.76 1.83 0.11
CA GLU A 101 10.24 3.17 0.34
C GLU A 101 11.23 4.11 1.04
N ILE A 102 12.43 3.61 1.40
CA ILE A 102 13.48 4.46 1.99
C ILE A 102 13.85 5.55 0.98
N PRO A 103 13.74 6.84 1.34
CA PRO A 103 13.98 7.92 0.38
C PRO A 103 15.47 8.04 0.06
N PRO A 104 15.88 8.02 -1.22
CA PRO A 104 17.26 8.29 -1.58
C PRO A 104 17.56 9.78 -1.35
N ARG A 105 18.71 10.07 -0.76
CA ARG A 105 19.20 11.44 -0.62
C ARG A 105 20.07 11.79 -1.83
N PHE A 106 19.44 12.42 -2.81
CA PHE A 106 20.13 12.78 -4.03
C PHE A 106 19.90 14.27 -4.36
N PRO A 107 20.92 15.04 -4.78
CA PRO A 107 20.81 16.49 -4.90
C PRO A 107 19.69 17.00 -5.79
N ARG A 108 19.35 16.26 -6.86
CA ARG A 108 18.27 16.62 -7.78
C ARG A 108 16.86 16.19 -7.33
N ILE A 109 16.71 15.52 -6.18
CA ILE A 109 15.41 15.33 -5.57
C ILE A 109 15.08 16.58 -4.77
N LEU A 110 14.29 17.47 -5.35
CA LEU A 110 13.97 18.78 -4.77
C LEU A 110 12.79 18.74 -3.81
N ARG A 111 11.87 17.78 -4.00
CA ARG A 111 10.70 17.55 -3.12
C ARG A 111 10.53 16.07 -2.80
N TYR A 112 10.05 15.82 -1.59
CA TYR A 112 9.60 14.52 -1.13
C TYR A 112 8.10 14.59 -0.85
N VAL A 113 7.35 13.63 -1.34
CA VAL A 113 5.90 13.57 -1.16
C VAL A 113 5.56 12.38 -0.27
N ALA A 114 4.95 12.66 0.86
CA ALA A 114 4.39 11.66 1.75
C ALA A 114 2.91 11.45 1.42
N VAL A 115 2.47 10.19 1.31
CA VAL A 115 1.05 9.90 1.06
C VAL A 115 0.16 10.06 2.29
N ASP A 116 0.75 10.21 3.49
CA ASP A 116 0.06 10.52 4.75
C ASP A 116 1.00 11.11 5.79
N TYR A 117 0.45 11.53 6.94
CA TYR A 117 1.25 12.10 8.02
C TYR A 117 2.12 11.07 8.76
N THR A 118 1.82 9.78 8.68
CA THR A 118 2.71 8.72 9.20
C THR A 118 4.00 8.68 8.39
N VAL A 119 3.86 8.70 7.06
CA VAL A 119 4.99 8.72 6.13
C VAL A 119 5.76 10.04 6.22
N ARG A 120 5.06 11.18 6.37
CA ARG A 120 5.71 12.47 6.61
C ARG A 120 6.59 12.45 7.86
N GLU A 121 6.10 11.91 8.95
CA GLU A 121 6.87 11.79 10.21
C GLU A 121 8.13 10.95 10.00
N ARG A 122 8.02 9.81 9.28
CA ARG A 122 9.19 9.01 8.91
C ARG A 122 10.21 9.84 8.12
N LEU A 123 9.78 10.50 7.04
CA LEU A 123 10.68 11.28 6.18
C LEU A 123 11.42 12.36 6.96
N VAL A 124 10.73 13.06 7.86
CA VAL A 124 11.32 14.16 8.65
C VAL A 124 12.13 13.64 9.84
N SER A 125 11.56 12.77 10.66
CA SER A 125 12.11 12.42 11.97
C SER A 125 13.09 11.24 11.93
N GLU A 126 12.82 10.25 11.05
CA GLU A 126 13.67 9.04 10.96
C GLU A 126 14.71 9.19 9.85
N GLU A 127 14.29 9.70 8.70
CA GLU A 127 15.15 9.85 7.53
C GLU A 127 15.86 11.22 7.48
N GLY A 128 15.48 12.19 8.33
CA GLY A 128 16.11 13.50 8.44
C GLY A 128 16.00 14.34 7.16
N ILE A 129 14.91 14.19 6.41
CA ILE A 129 14.59 15.07 5.28
C ILE A 129 14.09 16.40 5.85
N PRO A 130 14.61 17.56 5.38
CA PRO A 130 14.15 18.87 5.86
C PRO A 130 12.63 19.03 5.69
N PRO A 131 11.89 19.46 6.73
CA PRO A 131 10.42 19.55 6.71
C PRO A 131 9.87 20.38 5.55
N GLU A 132 10.60 21.43 5.13
CA GLU A 132 10.26 22.33 4.02
C GLU A 132 10.37 21.67 2.64
N ARG A 133 11.03 20.52 2.55
CA ARG A 133 11.10 19.69 1.34
C ARG A 133 10.07 18.57 1.32
N VAL A 134 9.26 18.41 2.40
CA VAL A 134 8.29 17.30 2.52
C VAL A 134 6.88 17.85 2.40
N GLU A 135 6.21 17.44 1.34
CA GLU A 135 4.80 17.71 1.09
C GLU A 135 3.93 16.50 1.44
N VAL A 136 2.66 16.75 1.79
CA VAL A 136 1.68 15.67 2.01
C VAL A 136 0.63 15.73 0.92
N VAL A 137 0.56 14.67 0.11
CA VAL A 137 -0.52 14.46 -0.86
C VAL A 137 -1.20 13.14 -0.51
N LEU A 138 -2.34 13.24 0.16
CA LEU A 138 -3.08 12.07 0.65
C LEU A 138 -3.55 11.18 -0.51
N ASN A 139 -3.61 9.87 -0.28
CA ASN A 139 -4.16 8.93 -1.24
C ASN A 139 -5.57 9.31 -1.68
N PHE A 140 -5.89 8.98 -2.90
CA PHE A 140 -7.11 9.38 -3.61
C PHE A 140 -7.88 8.17 -4.16
N VAL A 141 -9.08 8.43 -4.65
CA VAL A 141 -9.94 7.47 -5.33
C VAL A 141 -10.41 8.03 -6.67
N ASP A 142 -10.41 7.20 -7.69
CA ASP A 142 -11.08 7.51 -8.96
C ASP A 142 -12.59 7.40 -8.78
N LEU A 143 -13.26 8.53 -8.60
CA LEU A 143 -14.69 8.60 -8.31
C LEU A 143 -15.59 8.32 -9.53
N ASP A 144 -15.05 8.35 -10.74
CA ASP A 144 -15.75 7.92 -11.97
C ASP A 144 -15.87 6.41 -12.01
N ARG A 145 -14.85 5.73 -11.49
CA ARG A 145 -14.76 4.28 -11.40
C ARG A 145 -15.49 3.77 -10.15
N PHE A 146 -15.22 4.32 -8.96
CA PHE A 146 -15.85 3.95 -7.70
C PHE A 146 -17.13 4.77 -7.47
N ARG A 147 -18.21 4.38 -8.14
CA ARG A 147 -19.50 5.05 -8.06
C ARG A 147 -20.24 4.69 -6.77
N SER A 148 -21.09 5.62 -6.30
CA SER A 148 -21.89 5.38 -5.11
C SER A 148 -22.89 4.25 -5.32
N ARG A 149 -23.03 3.38 -4.33
CA ARG A 149 -24.04 2.33 -4.25
C ARG A 149 -25.41 2.87 -3.83
N PRO A 150 -26.49 2.10 -3.98
CA PRO A 150 -27.76 2.36 -3.30
C PRO A 150 -27.60 2.44 -1.78
N PRO A 151 -28.53 3.09 -1.05
CA PRO A 151 -28.47 3.19 0.41
C PRO A 151 -28.26 1.84 1.10
N LEU A 152 -27.53 1.85 2.20
CA LEU A 152 -27.27 0.68 3.04
C LEU A 152 -28.57 0.22 3.75
N PRO A 153 -28.75 -1.09 4.01
CA PRO A 153 -29.86 -1.59 4.80
C PRO A 153 -29.73 -1.15 6.27
N ALA A 154 -30.84 -1.19 7.02
CA ALA A 154 -30.86 -0.82 8.45
C ALA A 154 -29.93 -1.67 9.33
N LYS A 155 -29.65 -2.92 8.89
CA LYS A 155 -28.67 -3.81 9.54
C LYS A 155 -27.80 -4.44 8.46
N PRO A 156 -26.48 -4.58 8.72
CA PRO A 156 -25.59 -5.20 7.75
C PRO A 156 -25.91 -6.69 7.59
N ARG A 157 -25.99 -7.16 6.37
CA ARG A 157 -26.27 -8.56 6.01
C ARG A 157 -25.08 -9.24 5.38
N ARG A 158 -24.30 -8.50 4.61
CA ARG A 158 -23.13 -9.00 3.89
C ARG A 158 -21.89 -8.18 4.22
N ALA A 159 -20.85 -8.86 4.66
CA ALA A 159 -19.56 -8.26 4.93
C ALA A 159 -18.49 -8.82 3.98
N LEU A 160 -17.46 -8.02 3.74
CA LEU A 160 -16.29 -8.39 2.95
C LEU A 160 -15.01 -8.11 3.75
N VAL A 161 -14.10 -9.09 3.84
CA VAL A 161 -12.70 -8.79 4.14
C VAL A 161 -12.00 -8.47 2.83
N PHE A 162 -11.61 -7.21 2.67
CA PHE A 162 -10.93 -6.74 1.46
C PHE A 162 -9.45 -6.45 1.75
N SER A 163 -8.62 -7.49 1.65
CA SER A 163 -7.20 -7.42 2.00
C SER A 163 -6.38 -8.52 1.33
N ASN A 164 -5.23 -8.14 0.77
CA ASN A 164 -4.28 -9.10 0.20
C ASN A 164 -3.59 -10.00 1.25
N GLN A 165 -3.76 -9.72 2.55
CA GLN A 165 -3.16 -10.44 3.66
C GLN A 165 -4.15 -11.35 4.40
N ALA A 166 -5.45 -11.30 4.05
CA ALA A 166 -6.49 -12.07 4.72
C ALA A 166 -6.40 -13.56 4.39
N SER A 167 -6.18 -14.40 5.40
CA SER A 167 -6.12 -15.85 5.28
C SER A 167 -6.51 -16.53 6.59
N GLU A 168 -6.71 -17.84 6.55
CA GLU A 168 -6.95 -18.65 7.75
C GLU A 168 -5.76 -18.65 8.76
N ARG A 169 -4.58 -18.21 8.32
CA ARG A 169 -3.37 -18.12 9.16
C ARG A 169 -3.15 -16.72 9.73
N THR A 170 -3.93 -15.75 9.29
CA THR A 170 -3.82 -14.36 9.72
C THR A 170 -5.05 -13.93 10.53
N PHE A 171 -5.72 -12.89 10.16
CA PHE A 171 -6.80 -12.29 10.93
C PHE A 171 -8.22 -12.73 10.51
N LEU A 172 -8.36 -13.49 9.42
CA LEU A 172 -9.67 -13.90 8.91
C LEU A 172 -10.53 -14.69 9.92
N PRO A 173 -9.97 -15.65 10.72
CA PRO A 173 -10.78 -16.37 11.71
C PRO A 173 -11.43 -15.46 12.75
N VAL A 174 -10.75 -14.40 13.16
CA VAL A 174 -11.25 -13.43 14.15
C VAL A 174 -12.41 -12.61 13.56
N VAL A 175 -12.26 -12.16 12.30
CA VAL A 175 -13.34 -11.43 11.61
C VAL A 175 -14.55 -12.31 11.38
N ARG A 176 -14.32 -13.59 11.00
CA ARG A 176 -15.40 -14.56 10.81
C ARG A 176 -16.20 -14.77 12.09
N GLU A 177 -15.54 -15.00 13.19
CA GLU A 177 -16.18 -15.17 14.49
C GLU A 177 -17.04 -13.96 14.87
N ALA A 178 -16.56 -12.74 14.66
CA ALA A 178 -17.33 -11.53 14.93
C ALA A 178 -18.59 -11.43 14.03
N CYS A 179 -18.48 -11.77 12.75
CA CYS A 179 -19.60 -11.76 11.80
C CYS A 179 -20.63 -12.87 12.13
N GLU A 180 -20.18 -14.08 12.47
CA GLU A 180 -21.05 -15.22 12.83
C GLU A 180 -21.90 -14.90 14.06
N ARG A 181 -21.31 -14.29 15.08
CA ARG A 181 -22.02 -13.87 16.30
C ARG A 181 -23.17 -12.89 16.02
N LEU A 182 -23.05 -12.09 14.97
CA LEU A 182 -24.03 -11.07 14.60
C LEU A 182 -24.91 -11.49 13.40
N GLY A 183 -24.75 -12.72 12.91
CA GLY A 183 -25.55 -13.27 11.80
C GLY A 183 -25.26 -12.61 10.46
N ILE A 184 -24.04 -12.12 10.22
CA ILE A 184 -23.61 -11.46 9.00
C ILE A 184 -22.85 -12.44 8.10
N ALA A 185 -23.28 -12.56 6.85
CA ALA A 185 -22.56 -13.38 5.85
C ALA A 185 -21.24 -12.72 5.49
N LEU A 186 -20.13 -13.49 5.53
CA LEU A 186 -18.78 -12.98 5.27
C LEU A 186 -18.20 -13.60 4.02
N ASP A 187 -17.76 -12.74 3.11
CA ASP A 187 -16.92 -13.08 1.95
C ASP A 187 -15.50 -12.52 2.15
N VAL A 188 -14.54 -13.05 1.40
CA VAL A 188 -13.13 -12.64 1.47
C VAL A 188 -12.59 -12.41 0.07
N ALA A 189 -11.86 -11.32 -0.11
CA ALA A 189 -11.24 -10.97 -1.38
C ALA A 189 -9.82 -10.43 -1.20
N GLY A 190 -8.87 -10.98 -1.95
CA GLY A 190 -7.46 -10.61 -1.93
C GLY A 190 -6.54 -11.77 -2.25
N VAL A 191 -5.25 -11.48 -2.43
CA VAL A 191 -4.24 -12.44 -2.92
C VAL A 191 -4.14 -13.69 -2.03
N ALA A 192 -4.09 -13.51 -0.72
CA ALA A 192 -3.91 -14.64 0.22
C ALA A 192 -5.16 -15.52 0.37
N SER A 193 -6.32 -15.09 -0.11
CA SER A 193 -7.59 -15.81 -0.02
C SER A 193 -8.06 -16.48 -1.32
N GLY A 194 -7.25 -16.41 -2.39
CA GLY A 194 -7.57 -17.11 -3.63
C GLY A 194 -7.36 -16.33 -4.92
N GLY A 195 -7.00 -15.06 -4.85
CA GLY A 195 -6.64 -14.26 -6.02
C GLY A 195 -6.83 -12.76 -5.86
N PRO A 196 -6.10 -11.96 -6.65
CA PRO A 196 -6.27 -10.53 -6.68
C PRO A 196 -7.63 -10.15 -7.26
N VAL A 197 -8.24 -9.11 -6.71
CA VAL A 197 -9.48 -8.54 -7.24
C VAL A 197 -9.13 -7.61 -8.41
N GLU A 198 -9.61 -7.93 -9.59
CA GLU A 198 -9.32 -7.13 -10.79
C GLU A 198 -10.21 -5.87 -10.87
N ARG A 199 -11.45 -6.00 -10.45
CA ARG A 199 -12.48 -4.93 -10.56
C ARG A 199 -13.17 -4.69 -9.20
N PRO A 200 -12.47 -4.10 -8.23
CA PRO A 200 -13.04 -3.84 -6.90
C PRO A 200 -14.24 -2.89 -6.95
N GLU A 201 -14.32 -2.00 -7.92
CA GLU A 201 -15.44 -1.11 -8.18
C GLU A 201 -16.75 -1.83 -8.49
N GLU A 202 -16.69 -3.07 -9.01
CA GLU A 202 -17.87 -3.91 -9.25
C GLU A 202 -18.20 -4.80 -8.05
N LEU A 203 -17.19 -5.15 -7.27
CA LEU A 203 -17.32 -6.02 -6.10
C LEU A 203 -17.90 -5.28 -4.89
N LEU A 204 -17.29 -4.15 -4.54
CA LEU A 204 -17.57 -3.41 -3.29
C LEU A 204 -19.04 -2.99 -3.13
N PRO A 205 -19.77 -2.56 -4.17
CA PRO A 205 -21.18 -2.18 -4.01
C PRO A 205 -22.10 -3.31 -3.51
N GLY A 206 -21.66 -4.56 -3.58
CA GLY A 206 -22.42 -5.74 -3.10
C GLY A 206 -22.37 -5.97 -1.59
N TYR A 207 -21.59 -5.16 -0.83
CA TYR A 207 -21.37 -5.39 0.60
C TYR A 207 -21.79 -4.20 1.44
N ASP A 208 -22.37 -4.48 2.59
CA ASP A 208 -22.87 -3.47 3.53
C ASP A 208 -21.76 -3.01 4.48
N LEU A 209 -20.87 -3.95 4.83
CA LEU A 209 -19.76 -3.75 5.74
C LEU A 209 -18.46 -4.28 5.11
N VAL A 210 -17.39 -3.51 5.21
CA VAL A 210 -16.08 -3.92 4.68
C VAL A 210 -15.02 -3.82 5.78
N PHE A 211 -14.25 -4.89 5.95
CA PHE A 211 -13.06 -4.92 6.78
C PHE A 211 -11.84 -4.66 5.92
N ALA A 212 -11.20 -3.54 6.11
CA ALA A 212 -10.09 -3.09 5.26
C ALA A 212 -9.21 -2.07 5.95
N LYS A 213 -8.08 -1.72 5.33
CA LYS A 213 -7.25 -0.56 5.71
C LYS A 213 -6.75 0.20 4.49
N ALA A 214 -6.25 1.40 4.70
CA ALA A 214 -5.59 2.25 3.70
C ALA A 214 -6.43 2.39 2.41
N ARG A 215 -5.85 2.15 1.24
CA ARG A 215 -6.53 2.30 -0.05
C ARG A 215 -7.81 1.48 -0.16
N ALA A 216 -7.81 0.24 0.28
CA ALA A 216 -9.01 -0.62 0.25
C ALA A 216 -10.16 -0.05 1.10
N ALA A 217 -9.84 0.53 2.27
CA ALA A 217 -10.83 1.22 3.10
C ALA A 217 -11.37 2.49 2.41
N LEU A 218 -10.47 3.25 1.77
CA LEU A 218 -10.82 4.46 1.03
C LEU A 218 -11.78 4.16 -0.13
N GLU A 219 -11.50 3.13 -0.93
CA GLU A 219 -12.33 2.66 -2.04
C GLU A 219 -13.71 2.16 -1.56
N ALA A 220 -13.74 1.38 -0.46
CA ALA A 220 -14.98 0.88 0.13
C ALA A 220 -15.88 2.02 0.64
N MET A 221 -15.32 3.01 1.34
CA MET A 221 -16.07 4.18 1.78
C MET A 221 -16.53 5.05 0.61
N ALA A 222 -15.74 5.15 -0.46
CA ALA A 222 -16.11 5.92 -1.64
C ALA A 222 -17.35 5.36 -2.34
N VAL A 223 -17.54 4.03 -2.36
CA VAL A 223 -18.77 3.42 -2.87
C VAL A 223 -19.93 3.49 -1.88
N GLY A 224 -19.69 3.84 -0.62
CA GLY A 224 -20.73 3.98 0.41
C GLY A 224 -20.93 2.77 1.31
N ALA A 225 -19.98 1.85 1.38
CA ALA A 225 -19.98 0.78 2.38
C ALA A 225 -19.53 1.32 3.75
N ALA A 226 -20.08 0.77 4.84
CA ALA A 226 -19.54 0.98 6.17
C ALA A 226 -18.19 0.25 6.30
N VAL A 227 -17.19 0.85 6.96
CA VAL A 227 -15.84 0.27 7.03
C VAL A 227 -15.37 0.15 8.47
N VAL A 228 -15.00 -1.06 8.87
CA VAL A 228 -14.22 -1.32 10.09
C VAL A 228 -12.76 -1.50 9.71
N LEU A 229 -11.88 -0.69 10.31
CA LEU A 229 -10.46 -0.77 10.00
C LEU A 229 -9.82 -1.98 10.69
N CYS A 230 -9.25 -2.89 9.92
CA CYS A 230 -8.47 -3.98 10.47
C CYS A 230 -7.52 -4.62 9.46
N ASP A 231 -6.48 -5.23 9.98
CA ASP A 231 -5.65 -6.22 9.28
C ASP A 231 -4.88 -7.08 10.31
N GLN A 232 -3.88 -7.84 9.88
CA GLN A 232 -3.09 -8.69 10.79
C GLN A 232 -2.33 -7.91 11.87
N ALA A 233 -2.09 -6.61 11.70
CA ALA A 233 -1.37 -5.78 12.68
C ALA A 233 -2.27 -5.29 13.82
N GLY A 234 -3.60 -5.40 13.68
CA GLY A 234 -4.53 -4.95 14.70
C GLY A 234 -5.90 -4.53 14.14
N ALA A 235 -6.70 -3.94 15.02
CA ALA A 235 -8.01 -3.40 14.71
C ALA A 235 -8.10 -1.90 15.00
N GLY A 236 -8.84 -1.20 14.16
CA GLY A 236 -9.24 0.19 14.32
C GLY A 236 -10.76 0.31 14.46
N PRO A 237 -11.30 1.52 14.58
CA PRO A 237 -12.73 1.73 14.74
C PRO A 237 -13.52 1.49 13.46
N LEU A 238 -14.84 1.36 13.60
CA LEU A 238 -15.77 1.68 12.51
C LEU A 238 -15.54 3.15 12.13
N VAL A 239 -15.37 3.42 10.84
CA VAL A 239 -15.19 4.79 10.36
C VAL A 239 -16.55 5.49 10.35
N THR A 240 -16.71 6.45 11.24
CA THR A 240 -17.88 7.30 11.35
C THR A 240 -17.54 8.74 10.99
N THR A 241 -18.54 9.58 10.84
CA THR A 241 -18.33 11.02 10.61
C THR A 241 -17.51 11.68 11.72
N GLY A 242 -17.64 11.22 12.97
CA GLY A 242 -16.86 11.70 14.12
C GLY A 242 -15.39 11.25 14.09
N GLU A 243 -15.08 10.16 13.39
CA GLU A 243 -13.72 9.61 13.27
C GLU A 243 -13.00 10.07 11.99
N LEU A 244 -13.73 10.53 10.98
CA LEU A 244 -13.20 10.79 9.65
C LEU A 244 -12.03 11.76 9.65
N ASP A 245 -12.16 12.89 10.34
CA ASP A 245 -11.14 13.95 10.36
C ASP A 245 -9.86 13.51 11.08
N ARG A 246 -9.97 12.61 12.05
CA ARG A 246 -8.83 12.03 12.75
C ARG A 246 -8.13 10.93 11.94
N LEU A 247 -8.89 10.13 11.19
CA LEU A 247 -8.37 8.96 10.49
C LEU A 247 -7.87 9.30 9.08
N ARG A 248 -8.48 10.27 8.42
CA ARG A 248 -8.13 10.67 7.03
C ARG A 248 -6.68 11.13 6.88
N PRO A 249 -6.09 11.95 7.77
CA PRO A 249 -4.68 12.32 7.70
C PRO A 249 -3.71 11.12 7.77
N LEU A 250 -4.14 10.00 8.35
CA LEU A 250 -3.39 8.75 8.45
C LEU A 250 -3.75 7.77 7.31
N ASN A 251 -4.49 8.22 6.30
CA ASN A 251 -4.98 7.40 5.18
C ASN A 251 -5.66 6.08 5.61
N PHE A 252 -6.28 6.04 6.79
CA PHE A 252 -6.86 4.81 7.34
C PHE A 252 -5.85 3.66 7.44
N GLY A 253 -4.56 4.01 7.57
CA GLY A 253 -3.42 3.11 7.53
C GLY A 253 -3.09 2.48 8.88
N ILE A 254 -1.87 1.92 8.98
CA ILE A 254 -1.44 1.11 10.11
C ILE A 254 -1.54 1.81 11.47
N ARG A 255 -1.30 3.13 11.56
CA ARG A 255 -1.41 3.90 12.81
C ARG A 255 -2.85 4.07 13.31
N THR A 256 -3.85 3.68 12.54
CA THR A 256 -5.26 3.66 12.96
C THR A 256 -5.64 2.37 13.65
N LEU A 257 -4.82 1.31 13.54
CA LEU A 257 -5.04 -0.02 14.10
C LEU A 257 -4.45 -0.11 15.51
N ARG A 258 -5.06 0.60 16.47
CA ARG A 258 -4.52 0.74 17.84
C ARG A 258 -5.11 -0.22 18.86
N ASN A 259 -6.04 -1.07 18.46
CA ASN A 259 -6.73 -1.98 19.33
C ASN A 259 -6.32 -3.43 19.01
N PRO A 260 -6.40 -4.32 20.01
CA PRO A 260 -6.16 -5.73 19.78
C PRO A 260 -7.20 -6.29 18.81
N LEU A 261 -6.74 -7.19 17.95
CA LEU A 261 -7.58 -7.86 16.98
C LEU A 261 -8.31 -9.02 17.66
N THR A 262 -9.49 -8.74 18.22
CA THR A 262 -10.37 -9.71 18.87
C THR A 262 -11.78 -9.67 18.30
N ALA A 263 -12.47 -10.81 18.35
CA ALA A 263 -13.86 -10.88 17.90
C ALA A 263 -14.79 -9.96 18.71
N ASP A 264 -14.53 -9.81 20.01
CA ASP A 264 -15.29 -8.92 20.89
C ASP A 264 -15.16 -7.46 20.46
N TYR A 265 -13.91 -7.01 20.19
CA TYR A 265 -13.70 -5.64 19.73
C TYR A 265 -14.35 -5.41 18.37
N LEU A 266 -14.17 -6.31 17.39
CA LEU A 266 -14.79 -6.17 16.07
C LEU A 266 -16.31 -6.18 16.16
N ALA A 267 -16.92 -7.06 16.96
CA ALA A 267 -18.36 -7.09 17.19
C ALA A 267 -18.86 -5.76 17.75
N SER A 268 -18.17 -5.19 18.76
CA SER A 268 -18.53 -3.88 19.32
C SER A 268 -18.45 -2.73 18.30
N GLN A 269 -17.56 -2.83 17.31
CA GLN A 269 -17.51 -1.86 16.24
C GLN A 269 -18.63 -2.06 15.22
N ILE A 270 -19.00 -3.31 14.90
CA ILE A 270 -20.13 -3.63 14.01
C ILE A 270 -21.45 -3.16 14.62
N GLU A 271 -21.65 -3.29 15.92
CA GLU A 271 -22.84 -2.81 16.64
C GLU A 271 -23.07 -1.31 16.53
N ARG A 272 -22.03 -0.54 16.22
CA ARG A 272 -22.11 0.90 15.96
C ARG A 272 -22.53 1.23 14.52
N TYR A 273 -22.86 0.22 13.70
CA TYR A 273 -23.26 0.40 12.31
C TYR A 273 -24.48 1.31 12.21
N ASP A 274 -24.34 2.40 11.45
CA ASP A 274 -25.39 3.35 11.12
C ASP A 274 -25.33 3.64 9.61
N PRO A 275 -26.37 3.24 8.84
CA PRO A 275 -26.41 3.48 7.39
C PRO A 275 -26.43 4.96 7.01
N ALA A 276 -27.01 5.82 7.84
CA ALA A 276 -27.07 7.25 7.56
C ALA A 276 -25.71 7.91 7.79
N ASP A 277 -24.99 7.53 8.87
CA ASP A 277 -23.64 8.00 9.12
C ASP A 277 -22.66 7.49 8.06
N ALA A 278 -22.75 6.22 7.63
CA ALA A 278 -21.92 5.69 6.56
C ALA A 278 -22.14 6.41 5.22
N ALA A 279 -23.37 6.78 4.90
CA ALA A 279 -23.67 7.57 3.71
C ALA A 279 -23.04 8.98 3.81
N GLU A 280 -23.06 9.61 4.97
CA GLU A 280 -22.44 10.92 5.20
C GLU A 280 -20.90 10.81 5.17
N VAL A 281 -20.30 9.75 5.72
CA VAL A 281 -18.86 9.44 5.57
C VAL A 281 -18.50 9.37 4.09
N SER A 282 -19.25 8.60 3.30
CA SER A 282 -19.02 8.51 1.86
C SER A 282 -19.10 9.86 1.17
N ARG A 283 -20.14 10.66 1.46
CA ARG A 283 -20.34 11.98 0.87
C ARG A 283 -19.15 12.91 1.18
N ARG A 284 -18.71 12.98 2.43
CA ARG A 284 -17.54 13.80 2.84
C ARG A 284 -16.26 13.31 2.21
N LEU A 285 -16.05 11.99 2.22
CA LEU A 285 -14.85 11.38 1.65
C LEU A 285 -14.75 11.67 0.14
N ARG A 286 -15.83 11.52 -0.60
CA ARG A 286 -15.87 11.81 -2.03
C ARG A 286 -15.54 13.28 -2.35
N ALA A 287 -15.90 14.20 -1.48
CA ALA A 287 -15.53 15.61 -1.62
C ALA A 287 -14.04 15.87 -1.35
N LEU A 288 -13.38 15.05 -0.52
CA LEU A 288 -12.01 15.27 -0.05
C LEU A 288 -10.96 14.40 -0.73
N ALA A 289 -11.36 13.26 -1.31
CA ALA A 289 -10.44 12.21 -1.75
C ALA A 289 -10.52 11.91 -3.26
N GLY A 290 -11.16 12.77 -4.05
CA GLY A 290 -11.18 12.62 -5.50
C GLY A 290 -9.80 12.76 -6.11
N ILE A 291 -9.51 11.96 -7.14
CA ILE A 291 -8.22 11.93 -7.84
C ILE A 291 -7.83 13.28 -8.43
N GLU A 292 -8.80 14.08 -8.88
CA GLU A 292 -8.53 15.33 -9.59
C GLU A 292 -7.76 16.34 -8.73
N ALA A 293 -8.16 16.52 -7.47
CA ALA A 293 -7.47 17.42 -6.54
C ALA A 293 -6.03 16.96 -6.23
N ALA A 294 -5.81 15.65 -6.14
CA ALA A 294 -4.47 15.10 -5.94
C ALA A 294 -3.59 15.31 -7.17
N VAL A 295 -4.13 15.13 -8.36
CA VAL A 295 -3.41 15.38 -9.62
C VAL A 295 -3.11 16.88 -9.80
N ASP A 296 -4.03 17.77 -9.44
CA ASP A 296 -3.78 19.24 -9.43
C ASP A 296 -2.61 19.58 -8.51
N ARG A 297 -2.59 19.05 -7.28
CA ARG A 297 -1.48 19.31 -6.36
C ARG A 297 -0.17 18.72 -6.87
N MET A 298 -0.19 17.49 -7.42
CA MET A 298 1.01 16.87 -8.02
C MET A 298 1.54 17.68 -9.19
N THR A 299 0.67 18.15 -10.08
CA THR A 299 1.08 18.99 -11.22
C THR A 299 1.69 20.32 -10.74
N GLY A 300 1.10 20.94 -9.72
CA GLY A 300 1.68 22.14 -9.09
C GLY A 300 3.06 21.88 -8.51
N LEU A 301 3.27 20.73 -7.84
CA LEU A 301 4.60 20.34 -7.33
C LEU A 301 5.62 20.11 -8.45
N TYR A 302 5.20 19.56 -9.59
CA TYR A 302 6.08 19.42 -10.76
C TYR A 302 6.54 20.80 -11.28
N GLU A 303 5.62 21.75 -11.36
CA GLU A 303 5.92 23.12 -11.80
C GLU A 303 6.86 23.83 -10.81
N GLU A 304 6.63 23.67 -9.49
CA GLU A 304 7.50 24.19 -8.43
C GLU A 304 8.93 23.61 -8.57
N VAL A 305 9.06 22.28 -8.73
CA VAL A 305 10.35 21.59 -8.90
C VAL A 305 11.08 22.07 -10.15
N LEU A 306 10.38 22.23 -11.27
CA LEU A 306 10.96 22.72 -12.52
C LEU A 306 11.37 24.18 -12.43
N ALA A 307 10.61 25.02 -11.71
CA ALA A 307 10.97 26.43 -11.48
C ALA A 307 12.22 26.54 -10.60
N GLU A 308 12.23 25.84 -9.47
CA GLU A 308 13.39 25.81 -8.55
C GLU A 308 14.66 25.30 -9.26
N HIS A 309 14.53 24.26 -10.08
CA HIS A 309 15.67 23.74 -10.85
C HIS A 309 16.21 24.75 -11.88
N ARG A 310 15.31 25.48 -12.55
CA ARG A 310 15.74 26.54 -13.51
C ARG A 310 16.44 27.69 -12.82
N GLU A 311 16.03 28.06 -11.62
CA GLU A 311 16.64 29.12 -10.83
C GLU A 311 18.01 28.74 -10.27
N ASN A 312 18.13 27.52 -9.71
CA ASN A 312 19.33 27.07 -9.01
C ASN A 312 20.33 26.34 -9.92
N GLY A 313 19.88 25.86 -11.08
CA GLY A 313 20.70 25.03 -11.99
C GLY A 313 20.99 23.64 -11.44
N ASN A 314 21.97 22.99 -12.08
CA ASN A 314 22.44 21.68 -11.64
C ASN A 314 23.32 21.79 -10.38
N PRO A 315 23.30 20.74 -9.53
CA PRO A 315 24.17 20.65 -8.38
C PRO A 315 25.67 20.80 -8.77
N PRO A 316 26.54 21.27 -7.84
CA PRO A 316 27.98 21.37 -8.10
C PRO A 316 28.58 20.04 -8.57
N ALA A 317 29.56 20.14 -9.47
CA ALA A 317 30.25 18.96 -9.99
C ALA A 317 30.81 18.07 -8.86
N GLY A 318 30.57 16.78 -8.94
CA GLY A 318 30.98 15.77 -7.96
C GLY A 318 30.05 15.61 -6.75
N GLU A 319 29.05 16.46 -6.53
CA GLU A 319 28.07 16.26 -5.46
C GLU A 319 27.19 15.06 -5.74
N GLU A 320 26.69 14.92 -6.97
CA GLU A 320 25.91 13.74 -7.42
C GLU A 320 26.72 12.45 -7.30
N SER A 321 28.02 12.48 -7.68
CA SER A 321 28.88 11.30 -7.56
C SER A 321 29.07 10.89 -6.11
N ARG A 322 29.25 11.85 -5.19
CA ARG A 322 29.31 11.56 -3.74
C ARG A 322 28.01 11.00 -3.20
N ALA A 323 26.88 11.55 -3.62
CA ALA A 323 25.56 11.05 -3.23
C ALA A 323 25.29 9.64 -3.77
N ALA A 324 25.65 9.37 -5.02
CA ALA A 324 25.56 8.04 -5.63
C ALA A 324 26.45 7.03 -4.89
N ALA A 325 27.71 7.40 -4.58
CA ALA A 325 28.60 6.53 -3.82
C ALA A 325 28.08 6.24 -2.40
N ALA A 326 27.52 7.25 -1.72
CA ALA A 326 26.90 7.07 -0.41
C ALA A 326 25.68 6.14 -0.48
N TYR A 327 24.83 6.29 -1.50
CA TYR A 327 23.70 5.41 -1.74
C TYR A 327 24.14 3.96 -2.02
N LEU A 328 25.13 3.74 -2.88
CA LEU A 328 25.65 2.41 -3.18
C LEU A 328 26.28 1.74 -1.96
N ARG A 329 27.00 2.50 -1.13
CA ARG A 329 27.56 1.99 0.13
C ARG A 329 26.46 1.54 1.10
N TRP A 330 25.43 2.36 1.27
CA TRP A 330 24.27 1.99 2.07
C TRP A 330 23.58 0.75 1.52
N LEU A 331 23.33 0.68 0.21
CA LEU A 331 22.71 -0.45 -0.45
C LEU A 331 23.51 -1.75 -0.27
N SER A 332 24.84 -1.67 -0.40
CA SER A 332 25.74 -2.83 -0.20
C SER A 332 25.64 -3.39 1.22
N GLN A 333 25.60 -2.50 2.23
CA GLN A 333 25.42 -2.92 3.62
C GLN A 333 24.07 -3.61 3.83
N TYR A 334 23.01 -3.04 3.28
CA TYR A 334 21.67 -3.61 3.36
C TYR A 334 21.58 -4.99 2.66
N VAL A 335 22.22 -5.15 1.49
CA VAL A 335 22.27 -6.43 0.78
C VAL A 335 23.03 -7.47 1.61
N ALA A 336 24.17 -7.12 2.18
CA ALA A 336 24.97 -8.02 3.01
C ALA A 336 24.18 -8.50 4.27
N GLU A 337 23.45 -7.58 4.93
CA GLU A 337 22.58 -7.95 6.05
C GLU A 337 21.47 -8.93 5.62
N ARG A 338 20.86 -8.71 4.46
CA ARG A 338 19.85 -9.62 3.92
C ARG A 338 20.41 -10.98 3.52
N GLU A 339 21.62 -11.04 2.98
CA GLU A 339 22.31 -12.29 2.68
C GLU A 339 22.55 -13.08 3.96
N GLY A 340 23.06 -12.45 5.02
CA GLY A 340 23.23 -13.08 6.33
C GLY A 340 21.92 -13.61 6.91
N LEU A 341 20.83 -12.82 6.88
CA LEU A 341 19.51 -13.29 7.32
C LEU A 341 18.96 -14.45 6.45
N SER A 342 19.26 -14.46 5.16
CA SER A 342 18.85 -15.54 4.25
C SER A 342 19.60 -16.84 4.57
N GLU A 343 20.89 -16.75 4.88
CA GLU A 343 21.70 -17.91 5.31
C GLU A 343 21.21 -18.46 6.65
N GLU A 344 20.94 -17.59 7.62
CA GLU A 344 20.38 -17.99 8.93
C GLU A 344 19.01 -18.66 8.77
N ASN A 345 18.13 -18.09 7.93
CA ASN A 345 16.85 -18.71 7.61
C ASN A 345 17.01 -20.09 6.97
N ALA A 346 17.95 -20.23 6.03
CA ALA A 346 18.23 -21.53 5.39
C ALA A 346 18.70 -22.56 6.42
N HIS A 347 19.58 -22.15 7.35
CA HIS A 347 20.05 -23.00 8.44
C HIS A 347 18.89 -23.42 9.37
N LEU A 348 18.05 -22.47 9.80
CA LEU A 348 16.88 -22.75 10.63
C LEU A 348 15.89 -23.70 9.94
N TRP A 349 15.68 -23.53 8.63
CA TRP A 349 14.86 -24.47 7.85
C TRP A 349 15.44 -25.87 7.80
N GLN A 350 16.77 -26.01 7.68
CA GLN A 350 17.44 -27.32 7.76
C GLN A 350 17.26 -27.95 9.14
N GLU A 351 17.40 -27.16 10.21
CA GLU A 351 17.14 -27.65 11.58
C GLU A 351 15.69 -28.13 11.74
N VAL A 352 14.72 -27.36 11.27
CA VAL A 352 13.30 -27.73 11.30
C VAL A 352 13.07 -29.03 10.52
N GLN A 353 13.63 -29.15 9.33
CA GLN A 353 13.53 -30.41 8.54
C GLN A 353 14.18 -31.61 9.25
N THR A 354 15.33 -31.36 9.88
CA THR A 354 16.02 -32.42 10.67
C THR A 354 15.14 -32.88 11.83
N LEU A 355 14.57 -31.93 12.60
CA LEU A 355 13.64 -32.22 13.68
C LEU A 355 12.41 -32.99 13.19
N GLN A 356 11.81 -32.57 12.08
CA GLN A 356 10.65 -33.23 11.46
C GLN A 356 10.98 -34.63 10.94
N SER A 357 12.21 -34.89 10.56
CA SER A 357 12.67 -36.20 10.09
C SER A 357 12.92 -37.20 11.23
N THR A 358 12.96 -36.76 12.48
CA THR A 358 13.19 -37.62 13.64
C THR A 358 12.07 -38.66 13.83
N ALA A 359 12.42 -39.81 14.38
CA ALA A 359 11.44 -40.85 14.68
C ALA A 359 10.34 -40.36 15.64
N THR A 360 10.71 -39.52 16.61
CA THR A 360 9.80 -38.93 17.58
C THR A 360 8.77 -38.02 16.90
N TRP A 361 9.22 -37.18 15.96
CA TRP A 361 8.32 -36.29 15.21
C TRP A 361 7.37 -37.10 14.32
N ARG A 362 7.90 -38.07 13.58
CA ARG A 362 7.10 -38.96 12.73
C ARG A 362 6.08 -39.77 13.52
N LEU A 363 6.46 -40.23 14.71
CA LEU A 363 5.55 -40.92 15.62
C LEU A 363 4.42 -39.96 16.10
N ARG A 364 4.78 -38.75 16.53
CA ARG A 364 3.83 -37.73 16.92
C ARG A 364 2.84 -37.43 15.81
N GLU A 365 3.29 -37.21 14.58
CA GLU A 365 2.41 -36.95 13.44
C GLU A 365 1.46 -38.12 13.14
N ARG A 366 1.94 -39.36 13.27
CA ARG A 366 1.09 -40.56 13.15
C ARG A 366 0.02 -40.63 14.24
N LEU A 367 0.39 -40.35 15.48
CA LEU A 367 -0.56 -40.33 16.61
C LEU A 367 -1.61 -39.24 16.47
N LEU A 368 -1.22 -38.07 15.96
CA LEU A 368 -2.16 -36.96 15.73
C LEU A 368 -3.13 -37.18 14.54
N ARG A 369 -2.88 -38.18 13.71
CA ARG A 369 -3.87 -38.60 12.67
C ARG A 369 -5.02 -39.42 13.25
N VAL A 370 -4.89 -39.93 14.48
CA VAL A 370 -5.93 -40.69 15.17
C VAL A 370 -6.83 -39.69 15.93
N PRO A 371 -8.13 -39.58 15.57
CA PRO A 371 -9.01 -38.53 16.09
C PRO A 371 -9.04 -38.36 17.60
N PRO A 372 -9.16 -39.45 18.43
CA PRO A 372 -9.18 -39.30 19.89
C PRO A 372 -7.86 -38.76 20.46
N LEU A 373 -6.70 -39.15 19.90
CA LEU A 373 -5.40 -38.67 20.34
C LEU A 373 -5.15 -37.22 19.95
N ARG A 374 -5.66 -36.80 18.80
CA ARG A 374 -5.63 -35.39 18.36
C ARG A 374 -6.46 -34.51 19.30
N TRP A 375 -7.61 -34.99 19.78
CA TRP A 375 -8.46 -34.28 20.72
C TRP A 375 -7.78 -34.14 22.10
N ALA A 376 -7.22 -35.23 22.63
CA ALA A 376 -6.47 -35.24 23.88
C ALA A 376 -5.25 -34.28 23.83
N TYR A 377 -4.51 -34.26 22.73
CA TYR A 377 -3.36 -33.36 22.53
C TYR A 377 -3.79 -31.88 22.51
N ARG A 378 -4.91 -31.54 21.88
CA ARG A 378 -5.47 -30.19 21.89
C ARG A 378 -5.91 -29.77 23.27
N TRP A 379 -6.51 -30.69 24.04
CA TRP A 379 -6.94 -30.44 25.42
C TRP A 379 -5.75 -30.12 26.33
N VAL A 380 -4.68 -30.92 26.28
CA VAL A 380 -3.44 -30.69 27.04
C VAL A 380 -2.77 -29.36 26.70
N ARG A 381 -2.77 -28.94 25.44
CA ARG A 381 -2.26 -27.62 25.03
C ARG A 381 -3.17 -26.44 25.38
N GLY A 382 -4.46 -26.67 25.52
CA GLY A 382 -5.44 -25.62 25.89
C GLY A 382 -5.52 -25.33 27.39
N VAL A 383 -5.00 -26.22 28.24
CA VAL A 383 -4.98 -26.05 29.71
C VAL A 383 -3.73 -25.28 30.20
N GLY A 384 -2.82 -24.91 29.31
CA GLY A 384 -1.58 -24.18 29.60
C GLY A 384 -1.59 -22.70 29.13
N ARG A 385 -2.76 -22.09 29.06
CA ARG A 385 -2.91 -20.63 28.82
C ARG A 385 -3.80 -20.00 29.85
#